data_ae49f10f068c9efee7a757d3cb66547c
#
_entry.id   ae49f10f068c9efee7a757d3cb66547c
#
_cell.length_a   1.000
_cell.length_b   1.000
_cell.length_c   1.000
_cell.angle_alpha   90.00
_cell.angle_beta   90.00
_cell.angle_gamma   90.00
#
_symmetry.space_group_name_H-M   'P 1'
#
loop_
_entity.id
_entity.type
_entity.pdbx_description
1 polymer ?
#
loop_
_entity_poly.entity_id
_entity_poly.type
_entity_poly.pdbx_seq_one_letter_code
_entity_poly.pdbx_strand_id
1 'polypeptide(L)'
;MRWLCLLAATAASLSAQLAAPNDSGVSMGHVHLIVNDPDAQRKLFVDMLGAEITHAGPLEMWKLPGVFVIVQKARTEPAGGTDGSTVNHFGFLVPSYTAIKAKLSAVNLEVVMDRPETKQITVNFPEKVRVEFSEDLKQNIPIMFHHIHVATTDPETLRAWYVKTFGGTAGKRNNFLAAMFPGGEVDFIKADAALAPTKGRALDHIGFEVKGLETFCKKLTADGMTFEVTYREIPQLAGLKIAFLLDPVGTRIELTEGLTAH
;
A
#
# COMPACT_ATOMS: atom_id res chain seq x y z
N MET A 1 -47.63 -28.79 13.37
CA MET A 1 -46.19 -28.89 13.19
C MET A 1 -45.73 -27.78 12.25
N ARG A 2 -45.13 -26.72 12.82
CA ARG A 2 -44.55 -25.60 12.04
C ARG A 2 -43.06 -25.82 11.91
N TRP A 3 -42.61 -26.07 10.70
CA TRP A 3 -41.19 -26.17 10.37
C TRP A 3 -40.59 -24.75 10.31
N LEU A 4 -39.74 -24.40 11.27
CA LEU A 4 -38.85 -23.23 11.15
C LEU A 4 -37.70 -23.62 10.23
N CYS A 5 -37.67 -23.05 9.02
CA CYS A 5 -36.46 -23.04 8.20
C CYS A 5 -35.51 -21.99 8.78
N LEU A 6 -34.44 -22.43 9.47
CA LEU A 6 -33.30 -21.60 9.78
C LEU A 6 -32.56 -21.34 8.45
N LEU A 7 -32.68 -20.14 7.90
CA LEU A 7 -31.75 -19.63 6.90
C LEU A 7 -30.42 -19.34 7.60
N ALA A 8 -29.47 -20.24 7.47
CA ALA A 8 -28.07 -19.95 7.77
C ALA A 8 -27.56 -18.97 6.73
N ALA A 9 -27.48 -17.68 7.10
CA ALA A 9 -26.74 -16.69 6.33
C ALA A 9 -25.25 -17.07 6.40
N THR A 10 -24.74 -17.71 5.36
CA THR A 10 -23.31 -17.83 5.14
C THR A 10 -22.79 -16.43 4.86
N ALA A 11 -22.21 -15.78 5.87
CA ALA A 11 -21.34 -14.63 5.65
C ALA A 11 -20.19 -15.13 4.76
N ALA A 12 -20.24 -14.83 3.48
CA ALA A 12 -19.10 -14.97 2.61
C ALA A 12 -18.02 -14.07 3.22
N SER A 13 -16.98 -14.66 3.79
CA SER A 13 -15.75 -13.95 4.12
C SER A 13 -15.27 -13.35 2.81
N LEU A 14 -15.47 -12.05 2.62
CA LEU A 14 -14.80 -11.30 1.56
C LEU A 14 -13.31 -11.40 1.90
N SER A 15 -12.65 -12.44 1.36
CA SER A 15 -11.23 -12.62 1.57
C SER A 15 -10.55 -11.37 1.05
N ALA A 16 -9.75 -10.75 1.91
CA ALA A 16 -8.93 -9.61 1.59
C ALA A 16 -7.87 -10.04 0.56
N GLN A 17 -8.25 -10.20 -0.69
CA GLN A 17 -7.39 -10.67 -1.77
C GLN A 17 -6.85 -9.49 -2.57
N LEU A 18 -5.59 -9.59 -3.02
CA LEU A 18 -5.06 -8.65 -4.01
C LEU A 18 -5.88 -8.76 -5.31
N ALA A 19 -5.99 -7.65 -6.01
CA ALA A 19 -6.69 -7.61 -7.29
C ALA A 19 -5.98 -8.48 -8.34
N ALA A 20 -6.74 -9.04 -9.27
CA ALA A 20 -6.16 -9.72 -10.43
C ALA A 20 -5.26 -8.77 -11.22
N PRO A 21 -4.09 -9.22 -11.69
CA PRO A 21 -3.12 -8.34 -12.35
C PRO A 21 -3.64 -7.82 -13.70
N ASN A 22 -3.08 -6.68 -14.14
CA ASN A 22 -3.28 -6.12 -15.47
C ASN A 22 -2.61 -6.97 -16.58
N ASP A 23 -2.69 -6.52 -17.83
CA ASP A 23 -2.10 -7.23 -19.00
C ASP A 23 -0.56 -7.33 -18.93
N SER A 24 0.10 -6.48 -18.13
CA SER A 24 1.54 -6.57 -17.84
C SER A 24 1.85 -7.54 -16.70
N GLY A 25 0.85 -8.16 -16.11
CA GLY A 25 0.99 -9.08 -14.98
C GLY A 25 1.10 -8.37 -13.62
N VAL A 26 0.77 -7.09 -13.51
CA VAL A 26 1.04 -6.26 -12.32
C VAL A 26 -0.27 -5.85 -11.61
N SER A 27 -0.28 -5.89 -10.29
CA SER A 27 -1.29 -5.29 -9.41
C SER A 27 -0.63 -4.65 -8.19
N MET A 28 -1.39 -3.83 -7.44
CA MET A 28 -0.93 -3.37 -6.12
C MET A 28 -0.67 -4.57 -5.22
N GLY A 29 0.37 -4.50 -4.40
CA GLY A 29 0.81 -5.59 -3.55
C GLY A 29 0.82 -5.22 -2.08
N HIS A 30 1.76 -4.37 -1.66
CA HIS A 30 1.96 -4.08 -0.25
C HIS A 30 2.55 -2.69 0.02
N VAL A 31 2.49 -2.29 1.27
CA VAL A 31 3.34 -1.24 1.86
C VAL A 31 4.19 -1.87 2.94
N HIS A 32 5.48 -1.51 3.01
CA HIS A 32 6.40 -2.08 3.97
C HIS A 32 6.92 -1.01 4.92
N LEU A 33 6.65 -1.22 6.21
CA LEU A 33 7.08 -0.35 7.28
C LEU A 33 8.25 -0.98 8.04
N ILE A 34 9.30 -0.20 8.27
CA ILE A 34 10.44 -0.56 9.12
C ILE A 34 10.45 0.42 10.29
N VAL A 35 10.04 -0.05 11.47
CA VAL A 35 9.68 0.79 12.60
C VAL A 35 10.33 0.30 13.90
N ASN A 36 10.48 1.20 14.87
CA ASN A 36 11.04 0.82 16.19
C ASN A 36 10.01 0.03 17.02
N ASP A 37 8.72 0.35 16.88
CA ASP A 37 7.64 -0.29 17.64
C ASP A 37 6.58 -0.91 16.71
N PRO A 38 6.79 -2.15 16.23
CA PRO A 38 5.79 -2.87 15.43
C PRO A 38 4.47 -3.10 16.16
N ASP A 39 4.48 -3.25 17.49
CA ASP A 39 3.27 -3.49 18.29
C ASP A 39 2.35 -2.25 18.29
N ALA A 40 2.92 -1.05 18.28
CA ALA A 40 2.16 0.18 18.15
C ALA A 40 1.45 0.26 16.77
N GLN A 41 2.12 -0.16 15.69
CA GLN A 41 1.50 -0.26 14.36
C GLN A 41 0.42 -1.35 14.33
N ARG A 42 0.67 -2.51 14.96
CA ARG A 42 -0.26 -3.63 15.01
C ARG A 42 -1.61 -3.23 15.65
N LYS A 43 -1.58 -2.49 16.75
CA LYS A 43 -2.81 -1.97 17.42
C LYS A 43 -3.67 -1.18 16.46
N LEU A 44 -3.07 -0.46 15.49
CA LEU A 44 -3.82 0.34 14.54
C LEU A 44 -4.29 -0.49 13.34
N PHE A 45 -3.39 -1.22 12.67
CA PHE A 45 -3.77 -1.96 11.48
C PHE A 45 -4.62 -3.20 11.80
N VAL A 46 -4.26 -3.98 12.83
CA VAL A 46 -4.97 -5.22 13.17
C VAL A 46 -6.16 -4.92 14.09
N ASP A 47 -5.92 -4.32 15.27
CA ASP A 47 -6.97 -4.24 16.28
C ASP A 47 -8.02 -3.16 15.95
N MET A 48 -7.61 -2.00 15.38
CA MET A 48 -8.55 -0.91 15.06
C MET A 48 -9.13 -1.02 13.64
N LEU A 49 -8.28 -1.28 12.62
CA LEU A 49 -8.72 -1.33 11.21
C LEU A 49 -9.18 -2.71 10.78
N GLY A 50 -8.88 -3.77 11.54
CA GLY A 50 -9.36 -5.13 11.29
C GLY A 50 -8.55 -5.89 10.24
N ALA A 51 -7.25 -5.60 10.08
CA ALA A 51 -6.39 -6.38 9.21
C ALA A 51 -6.29 -7.84 9.71
N GLU A 52 -6.36 -8.77 8.77
CA GLU A 52 -6.15 -10.20 9.06
C GLU A 52 -4.66 -10.53 9.08
N ILE A 53 -4.23 -11.27 10.11
CA ILE A 53 -2.83 -11.71 10.22
C ILE A 53 -2.65 -12.94 9.33
N THR A 54 -1.63 -12.90 8.49
CA THR A 54 -1.21 -14.04 7.67
C THR A 54 0.32 -14.13 7.64
N HIS A 55 0.86 -15.21 7.07
CA HIS A 55 2.30 -15.48 7.11
C HIS A 55 2.81 -16.06 5.79
N ALA A 56 3.99 -15.60 5.37
CA ALA A 56 4.83 -16.27 4.39
C ALA A 56 6.08 -16.83 5.10
N GLY A 57 6.02 -18.09 5.54
CA GLY A 57 7.03 -18.64 6.46
C GLY A 57 7.08 -17.85 7.77
N PRO A 58 8.25 -17.34 8.20
CA PRO A 58 8.37 -16.52 9.42
C PRO A 58 7.94 -15.06 9.24
N LEU A 59 7.62 -14.60 8.02
CA LEU A 59 7.19 -13.25 7.77
C LEU A 59 5.71 -13.08 8.11
N GLU A 60 5.40 -12.35 9.17
CA GLU A 60 4.04 -11.92 9.48
C GLU A 60 3.65 -10.75 8.54
N MET A 61 2.47 -10.82 7.99
CA MET A 61 1.87 -9.80 7.12
C MET A 61 0.44 -9.52 7.57
N TRP A 62 0.01 -8.28 7.45
CA TRP A 62 -1.35 -7.85 7.82
C TRP A 62 -2.14 -7.54 6.55
N LYS A 63 -3.15 -8.34 6.32
CA LYS A 63 -3.95 -8.32 5.09
C LYS A 63 -5.17 -7.43 5.26
N LEU A 64 -5.25 -6.41 4.45
CA LEU A 64 -6.44 -5.58 4.25
C LEU A 64 -6.94 -5.75 2.82
N PRO A 65 -8.23 -5.52 2.54
CA PRO A 65 -8.73 -5.54 1.17
C PRO A 65 -7.89 -4.67 0.24
N GLY A 66 -7.26 -5.30 -0.78
CA GLY A 66 -6.44 -4.65 -1.80
C GLY A 66 -4.96 -4.46 -1.47
N VAL A 67 -4.50 -4.76 -0.24
CA VAL A 67 -3.10 -4.53 0.13
C VAL A 67 -2.65 -5.40 1.30
N PHE A 68 -1.37 -5.78 1.32
CA PHE A 68 -0.69 -6.23 2.53
C PHE A 68 0.04 -5.07 3.19
N VAL A 69 -0.02 -4.99 4.51
CA VAL A 69 0.85 -4.13 5.32
C VAL A 69 1.88 -5.05 5.97
N ILE A 70 3.13 -4.90 5.61
CA ILE A 70 4.24 -5.67 6.16
C ILE A 70 4.98 -4.75 7.12
N VAL A 71 5.17 -5.19 8.37
CA VAL A 71 5.82 -4.37 9.39
C VAL A 71 6.95 -5.15 10.03
N GLN A 72 8.14 -4.58 10.01
CA GLN A 72 9.33 -5.17 10.59
C GLN A 72 9.98 -4.22 11.60
N LYS A 73 10.57 -4.81 12.63
CA LYS A 73 11.35 -4.04 13.60
C LYS A 73 12.62 -3.50 12.95
N ALA A 74 12.83 -2.19 13.10
CA ALA A 74 14.02 -1.52 12.62
C ALA A 74 15.29 -2.06 13.34
N ARG A 75 16.36 -2.24 12.59
CA ARG A 75 17.67 -2.58 13.13
C ARG A 75 18.47 -1.32 13.48
N THR A 76 18.15 -0.22 12.85
CA THR A 76 18.70 1.11 13.07
C THR A 76 17.54 2.09 13.05
N GLU A 77 17.67 3.19 13.78
CA GLU A 77 16.66 4.25 13.82
C GLU A 77 16.24 4.68 12.39
N PRO A 78 14.95 4.64 12.04
CA PRO A 78 14.49 5.14 10.75
C PRO A 78 14.83 6.63 10.57
N ALA A 79 15.27 7.01 9.39
CA ALA A 79 15.66 8.39 9.07
C ALA A 79 14.48 9.40 9.08
N GLY A 80 13.28 8.96 9.43
CA GLY A 80 12.04 9.74 9.58
C GLY A 80 10.82 9.00 9.09
N GLY A 81 9.66 9.64 9.24
CA GLY A 81 8.39 9.15 8.73
C GLY A 81 8.19 9.44 7.25
N THR A 82 6.92 9.54 6.81
CA THR A 82 6.59 9.82 5.41
C THR A 82 6.70 11.31 5.04
N ASP A 83 6.70 12.20 6.02
CA ASP A 83 6.91 13.62 5.75
C ASP A 83 8.30 13.91 5.18
N GLY A 84 8.39 14.71 4.14
CA GLY A 84 9.64 15.01 3.45
C GLY A 84 10.22 13.84 2.64
N SER A 85 9.47 12.73 2.50
CA SER A 85 9.82 11.57 1.68
C SER A 85 9.13 11.61 0.31
N THR A 86 9.67 10.88 -0.67
CA THR A 86 9.02 10.69 -1.97
C THR A 86 7.67 10.02 -1.85
N VAL A 87 7.42 9.14 -0.87
CA VAL A 87 6.06 8.70 -0.53
C VAL A 87 5.54 9.54 0.63
N ASN A 88 4.58 10.42 0.34
CA ASN A 88 3.98 11.30 1.33
C ASN A 88 3.00 10.59 2.27
N HIS A 89 2.14 9.74 1.72
CA HIS A 89 1.19 8.91 2.46
C HIS A 89 0.60 7.81 1.57
N PHE A 90 -0.13 6.91 2.19
CA PHE A 90 -1.04 5.99 1.52
C PHE A 90 -2.43 6.09 2.14
N GLY A 91 -3.45 5.63 1.42
CA GLY A 91 -4.82 5.88 1.84
C GLY A 91 -5.78 4.75 1.58
N PHE A 92 -6.89 4.81 2.33
CA PHE A 92 -7.97 3.86 2.30
C PHE A 92 -9.31 4.54 2.04
N LEU A 93 -10.21 3.83 1.37
CA LEU A 93 -11.64 4.15 1.34
C LEU A 93 -12.34 3.51 2.53
N VAL A 94 -13.27 4.25 3.12
CA VAL A 94 -14.13 3.80 4.21
C VAL A 94 -15.58 4.20 3.95
N PRO A 95 -16.57 3.44 4.44
CA PRO A 95 -17.99 3.78 4.19
C PRO A 95 -18.48 5.00 4.98
N SER A 96 -17.75 5.47 5.98
CA SER A 96 -18.15 6.61 6.82
C SER A 96 -16.95 7.37 7.40
N TYR A 97 -16.77 8.60 6.96
CA TYR A 97 -15.81 9.55 7.52
C TYR A 97 -16.05 9.79 9.02
N THR A 98 -17.29 9.95 9.42
CA THR A 98 -17.60 10.20 10.83
C THR A 98 -17.22 9.01 11.72
N ALA A 99 -17.47 7.79 11.25
CA ALA A 99 -17.15 6.58 12.02
C ALA A 99 -15.63 6.38 12.13
N ILE A 100 -14.88 6.56 11.03
CA ILE A 100 -13.42 6.42 11.08
C ILE A 100 -12.79 7.53 11.93
N LYS A 101 -13.25 8.77 11.80
CA LYS A 101 -12.77 9.89 12.62
C LYS A 101 -12.97 9.63 14.11
N ALA A 102 -14.12 9.06 14.52
CA ALA A 102 -14.35 8.68 15.91
C ALA A 102 -13.36 7.62 16.40
N LYS A 103 -13.08 6.58 15.59
CA LYS A 103 -12.06 5.56 15.92
C LYS A 103 -10.66 6.17 16.08
N LEU A 104 -10.24 7.03 15.14
CA LEU A 104 -8.94 7.69 15.18
C LEU A 104 -8.78 8.60 16.41
N SER A 105 -9.85 9.32 16.76
CA SER A 105 -9.86 10.17 17.96
C SER A 105 -9.75 9.36 19.25
N ALA A 106 -10.34 8.17 19.31
CA ALA A 106 -10.28 7.29 20.48
C ALA A 106 -8.86 6.79 20.80
N VAL A 107 -7.97 6.72 19.80
CA VAL A 107 -6.57 6.32 19.96
C VAL A 107 -5.60 7.52 19.95
N ASN A 108 -6.13 8.74 19.99
CA ASN A 108 -5.37 10.00 20.14
C ASN A 108 -4.22 10.18 19.13
N LEU A 109 -4.49 9.89 17.84
CA LEU A 109 -3.52 10.12 16.77
C LEU A 109 -3.43 11.61 16.42
N GLU A 110 -2.24 12.04 16.02
CA GLU A 110 -2.01 13.38 15.49
C GLU A 110 -2.72 13.54 14.13
N VAL A 111 -3.67 14.49 14.07
CA VAL A 111 -4.36 14.82 12.83
C VAL A 111 -3.48 15.77 12.00
N VAL A 112 -3.10 15.34 10.81
CA VAL A 112 -2.32 16.12 9.84
C VAL A 112 -3.24 17.00 9.00
N MET A 113 -4.38 16.42 8.57
CA MET A 113 -5.37 17.10 7.73
C MET A 113 -6.76 16.57 8.08
N ASP A 114 -7.71 17.47 8.24
CA ASP A 114 -9.12 17.14 8.45
C ASP A 114 -9.97 18.01 7.51
N ARG A 115 -10.66 17.37 6.56
CA ARG A 115 -11.51 18.03 5.56
C ARG A 115 -12.91 17.47 5.59
N PRO A 116 -13.76 17.97 6.50
CA PRO A 116 -15.15 17.50 6.62
C PRO A 116 -15.97 17.70 5.34
N GLU A 117 -15.66 18.73 4.55
CA GLU A 117 -16.34 19.06 3.30
C GLU A 117 -16.12 18.02 2.20
N THR A 118 -14.94 17.40 2.14
CA THR A 118 -14.59 16.32 1.20
C THR A 118 -14.59 14.96 1.87
N LYS A 119 -14.95 14.87 3.17
CA LYS A 119 -14.98 13.62 3.94
C LYS A 119 -13.65 12.88 3.96
N GLN A 120 -12.56 13.63 4.15
CA GLN A 120 -11.19 13.12 4.19
C GLN A 120 -10.52 13.46 5.51
N ILE A 121 -9.74 12.53 6.04
CA ILE A 121 -8.88 12.76 7.20
C ILE A 121 -7.54 12.05 6.99
N THR A 122 -6.45 12.76 7.27
CA THR A 122 -5.08 12.21 7.26
C THR A 122 -4.51 12.33 8.67
N VAL A 123 -3.96 11.24 9.17
CA VAL A 123 -3.36 11.18 10.51
C VAL A 123 -1.95 10.63 10.44
N ASN A 124 -1.14 10.95 11.45
CA ASN A 124 0.13 10.29 11.67
C ASN A 124 -0.08 9.04 12.55
N PHE A 125 0.19 7.87 11.99
CA PHE A 125 0.44 6.64 12.73
C PHE A 125 1.81 6.74 13.43
N PRO A 126 2.14 5.83 14.35
CA PRO A 126 3.44 5.83 15.01
C PRO A 126 4.60 6.03 14.01
N GLU A 127 5.65 6.71 14.47
CA GLU A 127 6.83 7.07 13.66
C GLU A 127 6.53 7.95 12.45
N LYS A 128 5.44 8.75 12.53
CA LYS A 128 5.03 9.71 11.50
C LYS A 128 4.75 9.08 10.14
N VAL A 129 4.22 7.87 10.13
CA VAL A 129 3.66 7.24 8.93
C VAL A 129 2.29 7.85 8.68
N ARG A 130 2.13 8.63 7.61
CA ARG A 130 0.84 9.25 7.26
C ARG A 130 -0.08 8.25 6.61
N VAL A 131 -1.32 8.20 7.10
CA VAL A 131 -2.40 7.39 6.54
C VAL A 131 -3.63 8.25 6.33
N GLU A 132 -4.18 8.23 5.11
CA GLU A 132 -5.39 8.93 4.73
C GLU A 132 -6.60 8.00 4.73
N PHE A 133 -7.75 8.54 5.16
CA PHE A 133 -9.05 7.90 5.03
C PHE A 133 -10.01 8.82 4.30
N SER A 134 -10.61 8.32 3.22
CA SER A 134 -11.59 9.03 2.40
C SER A 134 -12.91 8.27 2.40
N GLU A 135 -14.04 8.97 2.55
CA GLU A 135 -15.36 8.34 2.50
C GLU A 135 -15.73 7.97 1.06
N ASP A 136 -16.19 6.74 0.88
CA ASP A 136 -16.93 6.30 -0.30
C ASP A 136 -18.23 5.64 0.13
N LEU A 137 -19.36 6.33 -0.08
CA LEU A 137 -20.70 5.83 0.27
C LEU A 137 -21.13 4.58 -0.50
N LYS A 138 -20.43 4.23 -1.56
CA LYS A 138 -20.67 2.98 -2.32
C LYS A 138 -19.90 1.79 -1.73
N GLN A 139 -18.99 2.06 -0.78
CA GLN A 139 -18.20 1.03 -0.13
C GLN A 139 -19.11 0.16 0.75
N ASN A 140 -19.12 -1.14 0.47
CA ASN A 140 -19.91 -2.12 1.23
C ASN A 140 -19.08 -2.96 2.20
N ILE A 141 -17.78 -2.70 2.29
CA ILE A 141 -16.84 -3.31 3.24
C ILE A 141 -16.24 -2.23 4.13
N PRO A 142 -15.77 -2.60 5.34
CA PRO A 142 -15.33 -1.61 6.33
C PRO A 142 -14.17 -0.72 5.88
N ILE A 143 -13.28 -1.25 5.03
CA ILE A 143 -12.09 -0.57 4.56
C ILE A 143 -11.60 -1.20 3.25
N MET A 144 -11.04 -0.39 2.35
CA MET A 144 -10.42 -0.82 1.10
C MET A 144 -9.18 0.03 0.85
N PHE A 145 -8.06 -0.59 0.49
CA PHE A 145 -6.91 0.16 0.02
C PHE A 145 -7.26 0.93 -1.26
N HIS A 146 -6.72 2.14 -1.38
CA HIS A 146 -7.08 3.00 -2.49
C HIS A 146 -5.87 3.55 -3.24
N HIS A 147 -4.94 4.23 -2.55
CA HIS A 147 -3.87 4.94 -3.24
C HIS A 147 -2.58 5.06 -2.44
N ILE A 148 -1.52 5.42 -3.16
CA ILE A 148 -0.26 5.91 -2.63
C ILE A 148 0.03 7.27 -3.26
N HIS A 149 0.33 8.30 -2.46
CA HIS A 149 0.79 9.58 -2.96
C HIS A 149 2.32 9.64 -3.04
N VAL A 150 2.84 9.78 -4.26
CA VAL A 150 4.26 10.01 -4.53
C VAL A 150 4.50 11.47 -4.89
N ALA A 151 5.38 12.12 -4.14
CA ALA A 151 5.70 13.53 -4.35
C ALA A 151 6.96 13.67 -5.23
N THR A 152 6.87 14.54 -6.23
CA THR A 152 7.91 14.75 -7.24
C THR A 152 7.90 16.18 -7.79
N THR A 153 9.02 16.63 -8.29
CA THR A 153 9.10 17.91 -9.00
C THR A 153 8.52 17.85 -10.43
N ASP A 154 8.33 16.65 -10.99
CA ASP A 154 7.75 16.44 -12.32
C ASP A 154 6.73 15.28 -12.32
N PRO A 155 5.46 15.55 -11.95
CA PRO A 155 4.40 14.56 -11.91
C PRO A 155 4.10 13.89 -13.26
N GLU A 156 4.23 14.61 -14.37
CA GLU A 156 3.91 14.05 -15.70
C GLU A 156 4.93 13.01 -16.13
N THR A 157 6.21 13.33 -16.01
CA THR A 157 7.30 12.38 -16.33
C THR A 157 7.25 11.16 -15.42
N LEU A 158 7.04 11.35 -14.13
CA LEU A 158 7.00 10.23 -13.19
C LEU A 158 5.78 9.33 -13.44
N ARG A 159 4.58 9.89 -13.68
CA ARG A 159 3.40 9.11 -14.08
C ARG A 159 3.67 8.28 -15.34
N ALA A 160 4.26 8.92 -16.37
CA ALA A 160 4.58 8.23 -17.61
C ALA A 160 5.55 7.04 -17.38
N TRP A 161 6.49 7.20 -16.47
CA TRP A 161 7.41 6.14 -16.07
C TRP A 161 6.66 4.96 -15.41
N TYR A 162 5.78 5.22 -14.43
CA TYR A 162 4.98 4.18 -13.78
C TYR A 162 4.07 3.44 -14.77
N VAL A 163 3.40 4.18 -15.66
CA VAL A 163 2.54 3.61 -16.71
C VAL A 163 3.34 2.71 -17.65
N LYS A 164 4.51 3.19 -18.14
CA LYS A 164 5.38 2.43 -19.04
C LYS A 164 5.97 1.19 -18.36
N THR A 165 6.43 1.33 -17.13
CA THR A 165 7.17 0.27 -16.42
C THR A 165 6.24 -0.84 -15.95
N PHE A 166 5.09 -0.50 -15.38
CA PHE A 166 4.19 -1.44 -14.71
C PHE A 166 2.86 -1.67 -15.44
N GLY A 167 2.67 -1.05 -16.61
CA GLY A 167 1.45 -1.23 -17.41
C GLY A 167 0.20 -0.59 -16.79
N GLY A 168 0.38 0.43 -15.93
CA GLY A 168 -0.74 1.17 -15.37
C GLY A 168 -1.46 2.00 -16.43
N THR A 169 -2.71 2.38 -16.15
CA THR A 169 -3.49 3.30 -16.98
C THR A 169 -3.30 4.73 -16.50
N ALA A 170 -2.94 5.64 -17.41
CA ALA A 170 -2.84 7.05 -17.09
C ALA A 170 -4.22 7.63 -16.76
N GLY A 171 -4.35 8.28 -15.61
CA GLY A 171 -5.59 8.85 -15.10
C GLY A 171 -5.39 10.14 -14.33
N LYS A 172 -6.44 10.55 -13.64
CA LYS A 172 -6.45 11.64 -12.66
C LYS A 172 -7.38 11.28 -11.52
N ARG A 173 -6.99 11.65 -10.30
CA ARG A 173 -7.85 11.67 -9.13
C ARG A 173 -7.93 13.11 -8.62
N ASN A 174 -9.11 13.71 -8.72
CA ASN A 174 -9.27 15.16 -8.47
C ASN A 174 -8.26 15.96 -9.30
N ASN A 175 -7.37 16.70 -8.65
CA ASN A 175 -6.33 17.53 -9.30
C ASN A 175 -4.98 16.81 -9.45
N PHE A 176 -4.86 15.55 -8.98
CA PHE A 176 -3.61 14.80 -9.09
C PHE A 176 -3.59 13.96 -10.35
N LEU A 177 -2.43 13.92 -11.00
CA LEU A 177 -2.16 12.92 -12.01
C LEU A 177 -2.02 11.56 -11.34
N ALA A 178 -2.55 10.50 -11.95
CA ALA A 178 -2.54 9.17 -11.40
C ALA A 178 -2.05 8.12 -12.41
N ALA A 179 -1.38 7.09 -11.92
CA ALA A 179 -1.20 5.83 -12.61
C ALA A 179 -2.08 4.79 -11.89
N MET A 180 -3.09 4.30 -12.60
CA MET A 180 -4.11 3.40 -12.07
C MET A 180 -3.70 1.95 -12.28
N PHE A 181 -3.80 1.13 -11.24
CA PHE A 181 -3.50 -0.30 -11.25
C PHE A 181 -4.66 -1.09 -10.67
N PRO A 182 -4.80 -2.38 -11.00
CA PRO A 182 -5.68 -3.23 -10.23
C PRO A 182 -5.32 -3.19 -8.75
N GLY A 183 -6.31 -2.93 -7.90
CA GLY A 183 -6.14 -2.84 -6.44
C GLY A 183 -5.77 -1.47 -5.89
N GLY A 184 -5.50 -0.46 -6.72
CA GLY A 184 -5.20 0.90 -6.25
C GLY A 184 -4.55 1.79 -7.30
N GLU A 185 -4.15 2.97 -6.89
CA GLU A 185 -3.51 3.94 -7.78
C GLU A 185 -2.29 4.59 -7.10
N VAL A 186 -1.37 5.07 -7.92
CA VAL A 186 -0.26 5.94 -7.50
C VAL A 186 -0.57 7.35 -8.00
N ASP A 187 -0.81 8.24 -7.05
CA ASP A 187 -1.10 9.66 -7.30
C ASP A 187 0.17 10.49 -7.16
N PHE A 188 0.36 11.45 -8.05
CA PHE A 188 1.58 12.25 -8.10
C PHE A 188 1.33 13.66 -7.60
N ILE A 189 2.00 14.03 -6.48
CA ILE A 189 1.94 15.35 -5.87
C ILE A 189 3.10 16.20 -6.40
N LYS A 190 2.78 17.40 -6.86
CA LYS A 190 3.82 18.38 -7.22
C LYS A 190 4.56 18.85 -5.97
N ALA A 191 5.87 18.67 -5.94
CA ALA A 191 6.77 19.21 -4.93
C ALA A 191 7.62 20.33 -5.52
N ASP A 192 8.02 21.28 -4.68
CA ASP A 192 8.85 22.43 -5.10
C ASP A 192 10.34 22.05 -5.22
N ALA A 193 10.76 21.00 -4.51
CA ALA A 193 12.12 20.48 -4.50
C ALA A 193 12.15 18.95 -4.42
N ALA A 194 13.30 18.35 -4.71
CA ALA A 194 13.52 16.92 -4.53
C ALA A 194 13.36 16.54 -3.05
N LEU A 195 12.74 15.38 -2.81
CA LEU A 195 12.47 14.85 -1.49
C LEU A 195 13.41 13.68 -1.16
N ALA A 196 13.45 13.29 0.11
CA ALA A 196 14.26 12.16 0.53
C ALA A 196 13.73 10.84 -0.03
N PRO A 197 14.60 9.92 -0.46
CA PRO A 197 14.22 8.55 -0.81
C PRO A 197 13.51 7.84 0.34
N THR A 198 12.70 6.83 0.03
CA THR A 198 11.96 6.07 1.07
C THR A 198 12.87 5.10 1.84
N LYS A 199 13.90 4.57 1.21
CA LYS A 199 14.80 3.57 1.81
C LYS A 199 15.37 4.02 3.14
N GLY A 200 15.20 3.20 4.18
CA GLY A 200 15.68 3.48 5.53
C GLY A 200 14.80 4.46 6.33
N ARG A 201 13.59 4.76 5.85
CA ARG A 201 12.58 5.53 6.59
C ARG A 201 11.51 4.58 7.13
N ALA A 202 10.60 5.09 7.98
CA ALA A 202 9.54 4.27 8.57
C ALA A 202 8.63 3.61 7.51
N LEU A 203 8.31 4.29 6.41
CA LEU A 203 7.83 3.67 5.20
C LEU A 203 9.04 3.46 4.28
N ASP A 204 9.56 2.23 4.24
CA ASP A 204 10.79 1.90 3.52
C ASP A 204 10.55 1.70 2.01
N HIS A 205 9.48 1.03 1.66
CA HIS A 205 9.12 0.78 0.27
C HIS A 205 7.63 0.49 0.07
N ILE A 206 7.23 0.62 -1.19
CA ILE A 206 5.94 0.17 -1.70
C ILE A 206 6.14 -1.08 -2.55
N GLY A 207 5.11 -1.90 -2.71
CA GLY A 207 5.24 -3.16 -3.45
C GLY A 207 4.15 -3.37 -4.48
N PHE A 208 4.55 -3.97 -5.60
CA PHE A 208 3.65 -4.53 -6.60
C PHE A 208 3.73 -6.04 -6.61
N GLU A 209 2.58 -6.70 -6.68
CA GLU A 209 2.51 -8.12 -6.97
C GLU A 209 2.57 -8.34 -8.48
N VAL A 210 3.46 -9.27 -8.93
CA VAL A 210 3.76 -9.45 -10.35
C VAL A 210 3.66 -10.93 -10.71
N LYS A 211 2.77 -11.26 -11.61
CA LYS A 211 2.67 -12.59 -12.18
C LYS A 211 3.82 -12.85 -13.17
N GLY A 212 4.63 -13.88 -12.91
CA GLY A 212 5.79 -14.21 -13.75
C GLY A 212 6.97 -13.25 -13.54
N LEU A 213 7.28 -12.95 -12.28
CA LEU A 213 8.27 -11.95 -11.87
C LEU A 213 9.64 -12.13 -12.54
N GLU A 214 10.13 -13.36 -12.70
CA GLU A 214 11.42 -13.59 -13.33
C GLU A 214 11.46 -13.07 -14.77
N THR A 215 10.41 -13.37 -15.56
CA THR A 215 10.29 -12.90 -16.95
C THR A 215 10.12 -11.38 -17.00
N PHE A 216 9.35 -10.83 -16.06
CA PHE A 216 9.15 -9.39 -15.93
C PHE A 216 10.47 -8.65 -15.63
N CYS A 217 11.26 -9.15 -14.69
CA CYS A 217 12.58 -8.59 -14.38
C CYS A 217 13.55 -8.66 -15.57
N LYS A 218 13.56 -9.79 -16.33
CA LYS A 218 14.38 -9.92 -17.56
C LYS A 218 13.99 -8.86 -18.59
N LYS A 219 12.68 -8.63 -18.79
CA LYS A 219 12.18 -7.58 -19.68
C LYS A 219 12.65 -6.20 -19.23
N LEU A 220 12.46 -5.85 -17.95
CA LEU A 220 12.87 -4.54 -17.43
C LEU A 220 14.39 -4.34 -17.55
N THR A 221 15.19 -5.38 -17.33
CA THR A 221 16.66 -5.32 -17.54
C THR A 221 17.01 -5.06 -19.01
N ALA A 222 16.34 -5.73 -19.95
CA ALA A 222 16.52 -5.49 -21.39
C ALA A 222 16.11 -4.06 -21.80
N ASP A 223 15.13 -3.48 -21.13
CA ASP A 223 14.69 -2.08 -21.29
C ASP A 223 15.62 -1.07 -20.58
N GLY A 224 16.74 -1.53 -19.99
CA GLY A 224 17.77 -0.69 -19.35
C GLY A 224 17.52 -0.40 -17.86
N MET A 225 16.56 -1.06 -17.21
CA MET A 225 16.30 -0.90 -15.78
C MET A 225 17.41 -1.54 -14.93
N THR A 226 17.84 -0.82 -13.88
CA THR A 226 18.77 -1.34 -12.88
C THR A 226 18.01 -1.74 -11.60
N PHE A 227 18.33 -2.91 -11.08
CA PHE A 227 17.78 -3.42 -9.83
C PHE A 227 18.75 -3.22 -8.66
N GLU A 228 18.25 -2.78 -7.49
CA GLU A 228 19.00 -2.86 -6.22
C GLU A 228 19.19 -4.31 -5.78
N VAL A 229 18.13 -5.11 -5.94
CA VAL A 229 18.12 -6.56 -5.70
C VAL A 229 17.51 -7.21 -6.94
N THR A 230 18.30 -8.00 -7.65
CA THR A 230 17.82 -8.77 -8.79
C THR A 230 16.83 -9.85 -8.35
N TYR A 231 16.05 -10.36 -9.31
CA TYR A 231 15.13 -11.48 -9.05
C TYR A 231 15.78 -12.59 -8.23
N ARG A 232 15.08 -13.01 -7.18
CA ARG A 232 15.40 -14.20 -6.40
C ARG A 232 14.18 -14.78 -5.73
N GLU A 233 14.17 -16.08 -5.52
CA GLU A 233 13.22 -16.79 -4.67
C GLU A 233 13.78 -16.90 -3.25
N ILE A 234 12.90 -16.81 -2.25
CA ILE A 234 13.25 -16.93 -0.84
C ILE A 234 12.50 -18.15 -0.26
N PRO A 235 13.14 -19.33 -0.27
CA PRO A 235 12.50 -20.57 0.21
C PRO A 235 11.98 -20.45 1.65
N GLN A 236 12.68 -19.71 2.51
CA GLN A 236 12.30 -19.50 3.90
C GLN A 236 10.99 -18.70 4.06
N LEU A 237 10.60 -17.93 3.04
CA LEU A 237 9.36 -17.18 2.97
C LEU A 237 8.31 -17.90 2.09
N ALA A 238 8.19 -19.22 2.26
CA ALA A 238 7.26 -20.07 1.51
C ALA A 238 7.42 -19.95 -0.03
N GLY A 239 8.65 -19.70 -0.51
CA GLY A 239 8.93 -19.55 -1.94
C GLY A 239 8.54 -18.19 -2.52
N LEU A 240 8.32 -17.18 -1.68
CA LEU A 240 8.07 -15.81 -2.13
C LEU A 240 9.24 -15.35 -3.01
N LYS A 241 8.93 -14.81 -4.17
CA LYS A 241 9.91 -14.26 -5.11
C LYS A 241 9.91 -12.75 -5.01
N ILE A 242 11.10 -12.16 -5.07
CA ILE A 242 11.29 -10.72 -4.91
C ILE A 242 12.29 -10.14 -5.90
N ALA A 243 12.15 -8.84 -6.15
CA ALA A 243 13.17 -7.98 -6.76
C ALA A 243 12.96 -6.55 -6.26
N PHE A 244 14.01 -5.73 -6.21
CA PHE A 244 13.91 -4.33 -5.79
C PHE A 244 14.50 -3.40 -6.84
N LEU A 245 13.83 -2.29 -7.07
CA LEU A 245 14.31 -1.19 -7.90
C LEU A 245 13.97 0.16 -7.28
N LEU A 246 14.54 1.23 -7.79
CA LEU A 246 14.19 2.60 -7.45
C LEU A 246 13.43 3.23 -8.61
N ASP A 247 12.41 4.02 -8.30
CA ASP A 247 11.83 4.93 -9.27
C ASP A 247 12.77 6.14 -9.53
N PRO A 248 12.49 6.98 -10.53
CA PRO A 248 13.36 8.12 -10.88
C PRO A 248 13.56 9.15 -9.76
N VAL A 249 12.72 9.15 -8.71
CA VAL A 249 12.81 10.12 -7.60
C VAL A 249 13.29 9.49 -6.30
N GLY A 250 13.60 8.19 -6.30
CA GLY A 250 14.15 7.46 -5.15
C GLY A 250 13.11 6.76 -4.29
N THR A 251 11.88 6.58 -4.78
CA THR A 251 10.94 5.66 -4.13
C THR A 251 11.43 4.24 -4.33
N ARG A 252 11.66 3.51 -3.26
CA ARG A 252 12.02 2.11 -3.31
C ARG A 252 10.77 1.27 -3.61
N ILE A 253 10.88 0.39 -4.60
CA ILE A 253 9.80 -0.47 -5.05
C ILE A 253 10.23 -1.92 -4.95
N GLU A 254 9.45 -2.73 -4.23
CA GLU A 254 9.58 -4.18 -4.23
C GLU A 254 8.59 -4.77 -5.24
N LEU A 255 9.10 -5.69 -6.04
CA LEU A 255 8.29 -6.54 -6.90
C LEU A 255 8.22 -7.91 -6.24
N THR A 256 7.01 -8.43 -6.02
CA THR A 256 6.78 -9.73 -5.40
C THR A 256 6.02 -10.66 -6.34
N GLU A 257 6.20 -11.96 -6.19
CA GLU A 257 5.32 -12.99 -6.74
C GLU A 257 5.10 -14.04 -5.68
N GLY A 258 3.81 -14.23 -5.31
CA GLY A 258 3.40 -15.23 -4.34
C GLY A 258 2.66 -14.69 -3.13
N LEU A 259 2.52 -13.36 -2.95
CA LEU A 259 1.72 -12.80 -1.84
C LEU A 259 0.26 -13.26 -1.88
N THR A 260 -0.31 -13.44 -3.05
CA THR A 260 -1.71 -13.89 -3.23
C THR A 260 -1.99 -15.31 -2.72
N ALA A 261 -0.94 -16.09 -2.44
CA ALA A 261 -1.08 -17.43 -1.89
C ALA A 261 -1.31 -17.45 -0.36
N HIS A 262 -1.30 -16.27 0.31
CA HIS A 262 -1.32 -16.14 1.77
C HIS A 262 -2.51 -15.36 2.36
#